data_05e71c44d19d2d08f874c5af6f5dd911
#
_entry.id   05e71c44d19d2d08f874c5af6f5dd911
#
_cell.length_a   1.000
_cell.length_b   1.000
_cell.length_c   1.000
_cell.angle_alpha   90.00
_cell.angle_beta   90.00
_cell.angle_gamma   90.00
#
_symmetry.space_group_name_H-M   'P 1'
#
loop_
_entity.id
_entity.type
_entity.pdbx_description
1 polymer ?
#
loop_
_entity_poly.entity_id
_entity_poly.type
_entity_poly.pdbx_seq_one_letter_code
_entity_poly.pdbx_strand_id
1 'polypeptide(L)'
;MTSLKTMMAALLAGSLVATAGVAYAAPDGKSLTFDPAQMQQRLEKRVDRALTGTDATAEQKKKIADILGATFKDMKPLHDQRIENRKAMADAMQAPTIDPAKIEALRAERMKIADESSKRFTKALTDAGNVLTAQQRQAFFKNWSNRDHQHHRRG
;
A
#
# COMPACT_ATOMS: atom_id res chain seq x y z
N MET A 1 41.03 -3.74 53.42
CA MET A 1 40.82 -2.44 52.78
C MET A 1 41.47 -2.51 51.39
N THR A 2 40.81 -3.15 50.48
CA THR A 2 41.26 -3.33 49.07
C THR A 2 40.54 -2.32 48.20
N SER A 3 41.38 -1.56 47.53
CA SER A 3 41.13 -0.28 46.86
C SER A 3 40.10 -0.37 45.75
N LEU A 4 39.10 0.53 45.81
CA LEU A 4 38.04 0.79 44.83
C LEU A 4 38.55 1.42 43.52
N LYS A 5 39.84 1.41 43.29
CA LYS A 5 40.47 2.05 42.12
C LYS A 5 40.85 1.13 40.97
N THR A 6 40.61 -0.20 41.08
CA THR A 6 41.01 -1.16 40.05
C THR A 6 39.85 -1.72 39.24
N MET A 7 38.62 -1.17 39.38
CA MET A 7 37.44 -1.63 38.66
C MET A 7 36.94 -0.66 37.55
N MET A 8 37.71 0.36 37.21
CA MET A 8 37.30 1.34 36.19
C MET A 8 38.14 1.32 34.89
N ALA A 9 38.84 0.22 34.61
CA ALA A 9 39.71 0.15 33.43
C ALA A 9 39.42 -1.02 32.48
N ALA A 10 38.18 -1.56 32.47
CA ALA A 10 37.86 -2.70 31.60
C ALA A 10 36.52 -2.56 30.85
N LEU A 11 36.10 -1.35 30.45
CA LEU A 11 34.88 -1.10 29.69
C LEU A 11 35.08 -0.20 28.46
N LEU A 12 36.26 -0.24 27.85
CA LEU A 12 36.51 0.43 26.57
C LEU A 12 37.22 -0.55 25.60
N ALA A 13 36.67 -1.73 25.42
CA ALA A 13 37.10 -2.65 24.37
C ALA A 13 35.87 -3.15 23.61
N GLY A 14 35.62 -2.52 22.48
CA GLY A 14 35.15 -3.19 21.28
C GLY A 14 33.73 -3.70 21.26
N SER A 15 32.76 -2.81 21.04
CA SER A 15 31.56 -3.23 20.29
C SER A 15 31.51 -2.41 18.99
N LEU A 16 32.27 -2.84 18.01
CA LEU A 16 31.93 -2.67 16.61
C LEU A 16 30.65 -3.47 16.41
N VAL A 17 29.50 -2.86 16.75
CA VAL A 17 28.22 -3.28 16.22
C VAL A 17 28.29 -2.92 14.74
N ALA A 18 28.70 -3.89 13.93
CA ALA A 18 28.39 -3.89 12.54
C ALA A 18 26.85 -3.77 12.48
N THR A 19 26.36 -2.56 12.23
CA THR A 19 25.00 -2.35 11.74
C THR A 19 24.94 -3.07 10.41
N ALA A 20 24.66 -4.38 10.46
CA ALA A 20 24.13 -5.09 9.32
C ALA A 20 22.86 -4.32 8.96
N GLY A 21 22.99 -3.47 7.95
CA GLY A 21 21.86 -2.88 7.29
C GLY A 21 20.93 -4.03 6.98
N VAL A 22 19.80 -4.08 7.64
CA VAL A 22 18.68 -4.91 7.20
C VAL A 22 18.30 -4.30 5.86
N ALA A 23 19.01 -4.73 4.82
CA ALA A 23 18.52 -4.64 3.48
C ALA A 23 17.17 -5.35 3.55
N TYR A 24 16.08 -4.61 3.57
CA TYR A 24 14.79 -5.11 3.21
C TYR A 24 14.89 -5.48 1.74
N ALA A 25 15.49 -6.67 1.50
CA ALA A 25 15.38 -7.31 0.21
C ALA A 25 13.88 -7.53 0.02
N ALA A 26 13.30 -6.76 -0.89
CA ALA A 26 12.00 -7.09 -1.42
C ALA A 26 12.12 -8.56 -1.87
N PRO A 27 11.22 -9.45 -1.39
CA PRO A 27 11.22 -10.81 -1.87
C PRO A 27 11.01 -10.74 -3.39
N ASP A 28 11.95 -11.28 -4.11
CA ASP A 28 11.98 -11.36 -5.57
C ASP A 28 12.09 -9.98 -6.27
N GLY A 29 13.30 -9.54 -6.57
CA GLY A 29 13.69 -8.32 -7.31
C GLY A 29 12.94 -8.03 -8.63
N LYS A 30 11.69 -8.38 -8.73
CA LYS A 30 10.76 -7.95 -9.76
C LYS A 30 10.25 -6.58 -9.36
N SER A 31 10.90 -5.56 -9.88
CA SER A 31 10.26 -4.26 -10.07
C SER A 31 8.85 -4.57 -10.57
N LEU A 32 7.84 -4.25 -9.77
CA LEU A 32 6.44 -4.31 -10.20
C LEU A 32 6.27 -3.20 -11.23
N THR A 33 6.76 -3.45 -12.45
CA THR A 33 6.47 -2.58 -13.59
C THR A 33 4.95 -2.59 -13.73
N PHE A 34 4.35 -1.42 -13.61
CA PHE A 34 2.93 -1.24 -13.84
C PHE A 34 2.67 -1.53 -15.31
N ASP A 35 2.21 -2.75 -15.59
CA ASP A 35 1.75 -3.17 -16.90
C ASP A 35 0.22 -3.03 -16.96
N PRO A 36 -0.32 -2.04 -17.70
CA PRO A 36 -1.75 -1.80 -17.78
C PRO A 36 -2.53 -3.01 -18.29
N ALA A 37 -1.98 -3.79 -19.22
CA ALA A 37 -2.66 -4.97 -19.78
C ALA A 37 -2.79 -6.09 -18.76
N GLN A 38 -1.71 -6.36 -18.01
CA GLN A 38 -1.77 -7.34 -16.92
C GLN A 38 -2.70 -6.90 -15.80
N MET A 39 -2.73 -5.61 -15.49
CA MET A 39 -3.66 -5.05 -14.50
C MET A 39 -5.10 -5.27 -14.93
N GLN A 40 -5.44 -4.95 -16.18
CA GLN A 40 -6.77 -5.14 -16.74
C GLN A 40 -7.21 -6.62 -16.63
N GLN A 41 -6.38 -7.56 -17.08
CA GLN A 41 -6.67 -8.99 -16.96
C GLN A 41 -6.88 -9.45 -15.51
N ARG A 42 -6.09 -8.91 -14.56
CA ARG A 42 -6.26 -9.22 -13.12
C ARG A 42 -7.59 -8.68 -12.59
N LEU A 43 -7.99 -7.49 -13.03
CA LEU A 43 -9.27 -6.89 -12.65
C LEU A 43 -10.44 -7.68 -13.21
N GLU A 44 -10.42 -8.06 -14.49
CA GLU A 44 -11.43 -8.91 -15.11
C GLU A 44 -11.62 -10.22 -14.33
N LYS A 45 -10.52 -10.94 -14.07
CA LYS A 45 -10.55 -12.15 -13.25
C LYS A 45 -11.05 -11.93 -11.82
N ARG A 46 -10.79 -10.75 -11.24
CA ARG A 46 -11.26 -10.40 -9.90
C ARG A 46 -12.74 -10.09 -9.88
N VAL A 47 -13.22 -9.36 -10.87
CA VAL A 47 -14.64 -9.05 -11.06
C VAL A 47 -15.44 -10.33 -11.33
N ASP A 48 -14.97 -11.21 -12.22
CA ASP A 48 -15.59 -12.49 -12.49
C ASP A 48 -15.79 -13.32 -11.23
N ARG A 49 -14.75 -13.40 -10.41
CA ARG A 49 -14.82 -14.13 -9.14
C ARG A 49 -15.74 -13.46 -8.12
N ALA A 50 -15.76 -12.16 -8.06
CA ALA A 50 -16.63 -11.43 -7.14
C ALA A 50 -18.11 -11.56 -7.52
N LEU A 51 -18.41 -11.81 -8.79
CA LEU A 51 -19.76 -12.00 -9.32
C LEU A 51 -20.10 -13.49 -9.61
N THR A 52 -19.26 -14.42 -9.17
CA THR A 52 -19.55 -15.84 -9.30
C THR A 52 -20.83 -16.19 -8.53
N GLY A 53 -21.73 -16.96 -9.18
CA GLY A 53 -23.02 -17.36 -8.61
C GLY A 53 -24.11 -16.26 -8.70
N THR A 54 -23.87 -15.20 -9.47
CA THR A 54 -24.87 -14.19 -9.80
C THR A 54 -25.25 -14.29 -11.29
N ASP A 55 -26.34 -13.63 -11.65
CA ASP A 55 -26.82 -13.47 -13.04
C ASP A 55 -26.18 -12.28 -13.77
N ALA A 56 -25.06 -11.75 -13.25
CA ALA A 56 -24.35 -10.62 -13.86
C ALA A 56 -23.87 -10.96 -15.27
N THR A 57 -24.25 -10.10 -16.23
CA THR A 57 -23.88 -10.29 -17.64
C THR A 57 -22.39 -10.04 -17.90
N ALA A 58 -21.86 -10.59 -18.99
CA ALA A 58 -20.49 -10.35 -19.43
C ALA A 58 -20.22 -8.84 -19.66
N GLU A 59 -21.23 -8.12 -20.16
CA GLU A 59 -21.15 -6.65 -20.36
C GLU A 59 -21.02 -5.90 -19.04
N GLN A 60 -21.83 -6.26 -18.02
CA GLN A 60 -21.72 -5.68 -16.68
C GLN A 60 -20.35 -5.91 -16.08
N LYS A 61 -19.83 -7.13 -16.14
CA LYS A 61 -18.51 -7.50 -15.64
C LYS A 61 -17.40 -6.72 -16.32
N LYS A 62 -17.46 -6.63 -17.67
CA LYS A 62 -16.50 -5.83 -18.45
C LYS A 62 -16.55 -4.37 -18.05
N LYS A 63 -17.73 -3.76 -17.96
CA LYS A 63 -17.90 -2.35 -17.58
C LYS A 63 -17.32 -2.06 -16.19
N ILE A 64 -17.52 -2.94 -15.23
CA ILE A 64 -16.91 -2.81 -13.88
C ILE A 64 -15.39 -2.91 -13.96
N ALA A 65 -14.84 -3.86 -14.70
CA ALA A 65 -13.39 -4.00 -14.88
C ALA A 65 -12.78 -2.77 -15.55
N ASP A 66 -13.45 -2.18 -16.53
CA ASP A 66 -13.03 -0.95 -17.23
C ASP A 66 -13.04 0.26 -16.27
N ILE A 67 -14.09 0.44 -15.45
CA ILE A 67 -14.17 1.51 -14.44
C ILE A 67 -13.01 1.40 -13.45
N LEU A 68 -12.77 0.21 -12.91
CA LEU A 68 -11.70 -0.02 -11.96
C LEU A 68 -10.32 0.15 -12.60
N GLY A 69 -10.14 -0.34 -13.83
CA GLY A 69 -8.89 -0.21 -14.59
C GLY A 69 -8.51 1.24 -14.88
N ALA A 70 -9.47 2.04 -15.34
CA ALA A 70 -9.28 3.48 -15.54
C ALA A 70 -8.89 4.17 -14.23
N THR A 71 -9.57 3.85 -13.14
CA THR A 71 -9.28 4.42 -11.82
C THR A 71 -7.87 4.08 -11.34
N PHE A 72 -7.42 2.83 -11.48
CA PHE A 72 -6.05 2.44 -11.11
C PHE A 72 -5.01 3.18 -11.94
N LYS A 73 -5.26 3.38 -13.22
CA LYS A 73 -4.38 4.17 -14.10
C LYS A 73 -4.30 5.63 -13.63
N ASP A 74 -5.45 6.23 -13.29
CA ASP A 74 -5.53 7.61 -12.82
C ASP A 74 -4.94 7.80 -11.40
N MET A 75 -4.88 6.73 -10.62
CA MET A 75 -4.27 6.73 -9.28
C MET A 75 -2.75 6.54 -9.31
N LYS A 76 -2.15 6.16 -10.45
CA LYS A 76 -0.70 5.94 -10.53
C LYS A 76 0.13 7.14 -10.07
N PRO A 77 -0.14 8.39 -10.50
CA PRO A 77 0.61 9.55 -10.03
C PRO A 77 0.53 9.74 -8.50
N LEU A 78 -0.63 9.49 -7.89
CA LEU A 78 -0.80 9.57 -6.44
C LEU A 78 -0.02 8.47 -5.71
N HIS A 79 0.08 7.29 -6.31
CA HIS A 79 0.92 6.21 -5.80
C HIS A 79 2.40 6.59 -5.82
N ASP A 80 2.88 7.17 -6.92
CA ASP A 80 4.26 7.62 -7.07
C ASP A 80 4.57 8.74 -6.03
N GLN A 81 3.70 9.74 -5.90
CA GLN A 81 3.81 10.79 -4.88
C GLN A 81 3.86 10.21 -3.45
N ARG A 82 3.09 9.18 -3.16
CA ARG A 82 3.11 8.50 -1.86
C ARG A 82 4.45 7.82 -1.58
N ILE A 83 5.07 7.22 -2.60
CA ILE A 83 6.40 6.61 -2.48
C ILE A 83 7.45 7.69 -2.19
N GLU A 84 7.44 8.78 -2.95
CA GLU A 84 8.36 9.92 -2.77
C GLU A 84 8.19 10.56 -1.38
N ASN A 85 6.97 10.82 -0.97
CA ASN A 85 6.67 11.37 0.36
C ASN A 85 7.18 10.45 1.49
N ARG A 86 7.00 9.13 1.34
CA ARG A 86 7.51 8.15 2.33
C ARG A 86 9.03 8.15 2.39
N LYS A 87 9.71 8.26 1.24
CA LYS A 87 11.17 8.38 1.19
C LYS A 87 11.62 9.68 1.84
N ALA A 88 11.04 10.81 1.48
CA ALA A 88 11.35 12.11 2.06
C ALA A 88 11.14 12.13 3.59
N MET A 89 10.10 11.46 4.09
CA MET A 89 9.87 11.30 5.53
C MET A 89 10.98 10.48 6.19
N ALA A 90 11.39 9.36 5.58
CA ALA A 90 12.47 8.54 6.11
C ALA A 90 13.80 9.31 6.14
N ASP A 91 14.12 10.05 5.07
CA ASP A 91 15.33 10.87 4.98
C ASP A 91 15.30 11.99 6.04
N ALA A 92 14.15 12.65 6.24
CA ALA A 92 14.00 13.69 7.24
C ALA A 92 14.14 13.18 8.69
N MET A 93 13.69 11.97 8.97
CA MET A 93 13.83 11.31 10.28
C MET A 93 15.25 10.80 10.56
N GLN A 94 16.05 10.57 9.51
CA GLN A 94 17.46 10.13 9.63
C GLN A 94 18.45 11.31 9.59
N ALA A 95 17.98 12.54 9.42
CA ALA A 95 18.84 13.72 9.40
C ALA A 95 19.55 13.93 10.74
N PRO A 96 20.77 14.51 10.76
CA PRO A 96 21.49 14.80 12.01
C PRO A 96 20.69 15.67 13.00
N THR A 97 19.79 16.49 12.50
CA THR A 97 18.82 17.28 13.28
C THR A 97 17.46 17.12 12.63
N ILE A 98 16.47 16.68 13.41
CA ILE A 98 15.09 16.57 12.96
C ILE A 98 14.45 17.96 12.96
N ASP A 99 13.93 18.37 11.81
CA ASP A 99 13.14 19.60 11.63
C ASP A 99 11.64 19.28 11.78
N PRO A 100 10.99 19.70 12.90
CA PRO A 100 9.57 19.43 13.12
C PRO A 100 8.67 20.04 12.06
N ALA A 101 9.01 21.21 11.51
CA ALA A 101 8.21 21.86 10.48
C ALA A 101 8.22 21.06 9.18
N LYS A 102 9.39 20.52 8.80
CA LYS A 102 9.51 19.64 7.63
C LYS A 102 8.72 18.33 7.82
N ILE A 103 8.78 17.72 9.01
CA ILE A 103 8.00 16.51 9.32
C ILE A 103 6.51 16.78 9.19
N GLU A 104 6.02 17.89 9.75
CA GLU A 104 4.61 18.26 9.66
C GLU A 104 4.16 18.56 8.22
N ALA A 105 4.97 19.22 7.42
CA ALA A 105 4.70 19.43 5.99
C ALA A 105 4.57 18.12 5.23
N LEU A 106 5.46 17.16 5.46
CA LEU A 106 5.40 15.83 4.86
C LEU A 106 4.17 15.02 5.33
N ARG A 107 3.79 15.15 6.60
CA ARG A 107 2.56 14.57 7.14
C ARG A 107 1.32 15.14 6.43
N ALA A 108 1.25 16.47 6.31
CA ALA A 108 0.14 17.13 5.65
C ALA A 108 0.00 16.73 4.18
N GLU A 109 1.11 16.64 3.45
CA GLU A 109 1.11 16.17 2.05
C GLU A 109 0.65 14.70 1.96
N ARG A 110 1.11 13.83 2.86
CA ARG A 110 0.65 12.44 2.92
C ARG A 110 -0.87 12.35 3.12
N MET A 111 -1.43 13.18 3.99
CA MET A 111 -2.89 13.20 4.23
C MET A 111 -3.66 13.65 2.99
N LYS A 112 -3.14 14.66 2.27
CA LYS A 112 -3.73 15.12 1.01
C LYS A 112 -3.73 14.01 -0.06
N ILE A 113 -2.61 13.32 -0.25
CA ILE A 113 -2.49 12.20 -1.18
C ILE A 113 -3.48 11.07 -0.80
N ALA A 114 -3.62 10.77 0.49
CA ALA A 114 -4.53 9.76 0.99
C ALA A 114 -6.00 10.15 0.74
N ASP A 115 -6.38 11.39 0.99
CA ASP A 115 -7.72 11.92 0.75
C ASP A 115 -8.09 11.83 -0.74
N GLU A 116 -7.24 12.32 -1.63
CA GLU A 116 -7.44 12.24 -3.08
C GLU A 116 -7.57 10.79 -3.57
N SER A 117 -6.72 9.90 -3.06
CA SER A 117 -6.77 8.47 -3.40
C SER A 117 -8.09 7.84 -2.94
N SER A 118 -8.52 8.17 -1.71
CA SER A 118 -9.77 7.68 -1.13
C SER A 118 -10.99 8.15 -1.92
N LYS A 119 -11.05 9.43 -2.29
CA LYS A 119 -12.14 10.00 -3.10
C LYS A 119 -12.27 9.29 -4.45
N ARG A 120 -11.16 9.13 -5.17
CA ARG A 120 -11.16 8.46 -6.48
C ARG A 120 -11.59 7.00 -6.36
N PHE A 121 -11.07 6.29 -5.37
CA PHE A 121 -11.43 4.89 -5.14
C PHE A 121 -12.90 4.73 -4.76
N THR A 122 -13.41 5.57 -3.86
CA THR A 122 -14.83 5.56 -3.45
C THR A 122 -15.76 5.85 -4.63
N LYS A 123 -15.39 6.83 -5.46
CA LYS A 123 -16.13 7.10 -6.70
C LYS A 123 -16.17 5.88 -7.62
N ALA A 124 -15.04 5.23 -7.83
CA ALA A 124 -14.97 4.04 -8.68
C ALA A 124 -15.84 2.89 -8.15
N LEU A 125 -15.82 2.65 -6.82
CA LEU A 125 -16.69 1.64 -6.20
C LEU A 125 -18.17 1.99 -6.35
N THR A 126 -18.54 3.26 -6.24
CA THR A 126 -19.90 3.73 -6.44
C THR A 126 -20.33 3.53 -7.90
N ASP A 127 -19.49 3.94 -8.85
CA ASP A 127 -19.76 3.80 -10.27
C ASP A 127 -19.89 2.31 -10.66
N ALA A 128 -18.99 1.46 -10.18
CA ALA A 128 -19.04 0.01 -10.38
C ALA A 128 -20.30 -0.61 -9.76
N GLY A 129 -20.67 -0.17 -8.55
CA GLY A 129 -21.87 -0.63 -7.87
C GLY A 129 -23.16 -0.25 -8.60
N ASN A 130 -23.17 0.89 -9.29
CA ASN A 130 -24.33 1.37 -10.07
C ASN A 130 -24.55 0.58 -11.38
N VAL A 131 -23.57 -0.19 -11.82
CA VAL A 131 -23.73 -1.12 -12.96
C VAL A 131 -24.55 -2.36 -12.58
N LEU A 132 -24.64 -2.67 -11.29
CA LEU A 132 -25.20 -3.89 -10.73
C LEU A 132 -26.61 -3.66 -10.15
N THR A 133 -27.44 -4.71 -10.22
CA THR A 133 -28.66 -4.77 -9.41
C THR A 133 -28.34 -4.80 -7.92
N ALA A 134 -29.30 -4.53 -7.05
CA ALA A 134 -29.08 -4.57 -5.60
C ALA A 134 -28.55 -5.92 -5.10
N GLN A 135 -29.08 -7.02 -5.64
CA GLN A 135 -28.67 -8.37 -5.29
C GLN A 135 -27.25 -8.71 -5.77
N GLN A 136 -26.94 -8.38 -7.03
CA GLN A 136 -25.59 -8.54 -7.60
C GLN A 136 -24.55 -7.71 -6.83
N ARG A 137 -24.90 -6.50 -6.42
CA ARG A 137 -24.06 -5.59 -5.65
C ARG A 137 -23.72 -6.15 -4.27
N GLN A 138 -24.69 -6.73 -3.57
CA GLN A 138 -24.45 -7.39 -2.28
C GLN A 138 -23.45 -8.53 -2.42
N ALA A 139 -23.63 -9.40 -3.43
CA ALA A 139 -22.70 -10.49 -3.70
C ALA A 139 -21.31 -9.98 -4.07
N PHE A 140 -21.23 -8.96 -4.92
CA PHE A 140 -19.97 -8.35 -5.36
C PHE A 140 -19.16 -7.82 -4.16
N PHE A 141 -19.73 -6.97 -3.32
CA PHE A 141 -18.98 -6.40 -2.21
C PHE A 141 -18.66 -7.41 -1.12
N LYS A 142 -19.52 -8.37 -0.84
CA LYS A 142 -19.23 -9.48 0.08
C LYS A 142 -18.03 -10.30 -0.39
N ASN A 143 -17.99 -10.69 -1.65
CA ASN A 143 -16.93 -11.51 -2.22
C ASN A 143 -15.64 -10.72 -2.44
N TRP A 144 -15.76 -9.41 -2.73
CA TRP A 144 -14.63 -8.53 -2.91
C TRP A 144 -13.84 -8.33 -1.61
N SER A 145 -14.53 -8.13 -0.47
CA SER A 145 -13.92 -7.89 0.85
C SER A 145 -13.37 -9.16 1.52
N ASN A 146 -13.95 -10.33 1.26
CA ASN A 146 -13.56 -11.57 1.94
C ASN A 146 -12.10 -12.01 1.68
N ARG A 147 -11.44 -11.49 0.66
CA ARG A 147 -10.04 -11.82 0.34
C ARG A 147 -9.02 -11.06 1.16
N ASP A 148 -9.33 -9.87 1.59
CA ASP A 148 -8.39 -9.07 2.37
C ASP A 148 -8.13 -9.72 3.74
N HIS A 149 -9.11 -10.48 4.25
CA HIS A 149 -8.98 -11.20 5.53
C HIS A 149 -8.22 -12.54 5.42
N GLN A 150 -8.09 -13.15 4.24
CA GLN A 150 -7.37 -14.44 4.10
C GLN A 150 -5.84 -14.26 4.02
N HIS A 151 -5.35 -13.12 3.55
CA HIS A 151 -3.91 -12.85 3.51
C HIS A 151 -3.31 -12.53 4.89
N HIS A 152 -4.10 -12.00 5.84
CA HIS A 152 -3.63 -11.72 7.20
C HIS A 152 -3.62 -12.95 8.14
N ARG A 153 -4.20 -14.09 7.72
CA ARG A 153 -4.20 -15.32 8.54
C ARG A 153 -3.08 -16.32 8.20
N ARG A 154 -2.23 -16.03 7.21
CA ARG A 154 -1.15 -16.91 6.75
C ARG A 154 0.26 -16.33 6.96
N GLY A 155 0.40 -15.25 7.72
CA GLY A 155 1.67 -14.63 8.09
C GLY A 155 2.03 -14.89 9.55
#